data_7440492ea5667fc4b66d13c53d85427d
#
_entry.id   7440492ea5667fc4b66d13c53d85427d
#
_cell.length_a   1.000
_cell.length_b   1.000
_cell.length_c   1.000
_cell.angle_alpha   90.00
_cell.angle_beta   90.00
_cell.angle_gamma   90.00
#
_symmetry.space_group_name_H-M   'P 1'
#
loop_
_entity.id
_entity.type
_entity.pdbx_description
1 polymer ?
#
loop_
_entity_poly.entity_id
_entity_poly.type
_entity_poly.pdbx_seq_one_letter_code
_entity_poly.pdbx_strand_id
1 'polypeptide(L)'
;MRRVIAMLHLSLDGLTSGPNDELDWIAYDEELESYAHALHDQTDAVIWGRRTYEGMASYWLTIPGNPESTPAERAHASYLQNATKIVVSRTLDRVDWDGAQNTVLIKDHIADEINHIKQQPGQDIWFLGSPTLAQTFMQLDLIDEYRININPTVLGQGKPLFAGVTRSFPLKLLEARSLASGVVALRYEPVRAAG
;
A
#
# COMPACT_ATOMS: atom_id res chain seq x y z
N MET A 1 -6.06 -13.27 -13.43
CA MET A 1 -6.75 -12.33 -12.52
C MET A 1 -5.67 -11.53 -11.81
N ARG A 2 -5.78 -10.21 -11.77
CA ARG A 2 -4.85 -9.30 -11.08
C ARG A 2 -4.90 -9.55 -9.58
N ARG A 3 -3.76 -9.47 -8.89
CA ARG A 3 -3.69 -9.62 -7.44
C ARG A 3 -3.62 -8.26 -6.77
N VAL A 4 -4.14 -8.15 -5.57
CA VAL A 4 -3.90 -7.01 -4.68
C VAL A 4 -2.71 -7.35 -3.78
N ILE A 5 -1.61 -6.63 -3.94
CA ILE A 5 -0.38 -6.75 -3.14
C ILE A 5 -0.34 -5.62 -2.13
N ALA A 6 -0.53 -5.93 -0.85
CA ALA A 6 -0.47 -4.94 0.22
C ALA A 6 0.94 -4.85 0.78
N MET A 7 1.63 -3.72 0.55
CA MET A 7 2.91 -3.42 1.21
C MET A 7 2.66 -2.43 2.35
N LEU A 8 3.05 -2.83 3.55
CA LEU A 8 2.80 -2.10 4.78
C LEU A 8 4.03 -2.12 5.68
N HIS A 9 4.33 -1.00 6.32
CA HIS A 9 5.37 -0.89 7.32
C HIS A 9 4.76 -1.04 8.71
N LEU A 10 5.40 -1.85 9.55
CA LEU A 10 5.04 -2.03 10.95
C LEU A 10 6.25 -1.76 11.85
N SER A 11 5.99 -1.17 13.00
CA SER A 11 6.90 -1.25 14.13
C SER A 11 6.97 -2.68 14.67
N LEU A 12 7.96 -2.99 15.50
CA LEU A 12 8.11 -4.33 16.09
C LEU A 12 6.89 -4.73 16.94
N ASP A 13 6.21 -3.75 17.54
CA ASP A 13 4.96 -3.92 18.31
C ASP A 13 3.67 -3.80 17.46
N GLY A 14 3.80 -3.84 16.12
CA GLY A 14 2.67 -4.02 15.20
C GLY A 14 1.88 -2.77 14.86
N LEU A 15 2.45 -1.59 15.07
CA LEU A 15 1.83 -0.30 14.75
C LEU A 15 2.24 0.19 13.36
N THR A 16 1.34 0.85 12.66
CA THR A 16 1.53 1.40 11.31
C THR A 16 1.90 2.88 11.31
N SER A 17 1.66 3.58 12.40
CA SER A 17 2.02 4.99 12.62
C SER A 17 2.03 5.29 14.11
N GLY A 18 2.70 6.36 14.51
CA GLY A 18 2.58 6.94 15.84
C GLY A 18 1.19 7.51 16.11
N PRO A 19 0.95 8.07 17.32
CA PRO A 19 -0.36 8.57 17.73
C PRO A 19 -0.87 9.77 16.91
N ASN A 20 0.03 10.58 16.32
CA ASN A 20 -0.30 11.72 15.46
C ASN A 20 -0.02 11.43 13.97
N ASP A 21 -0.06 10.16 13.56
CA ASP A 21 0.23 9.71 12.20
C ASP A 21 1.71 9.85 11.75
N GLU A 22 2.65 9.92 12.70
CA GLU A 22 4.09 10.00 12.41
C GLU A 22 4.57 8.71 11.69
N LEU A 23 5.45 8.89 10.70
CA LEU A 23 6.07 7.82 9.91
C LEU A 23 7.61 7.91 9.87
N ASP A 24 8.22 8.86 10.59
CA ASP A 24 9.65 9.13 10.64
C ASP A 24 10.47 8.01 11.32
N TRP A 25 9.80 7.07 11.96
CA TRP A 25 10.36 5.86 12.56
C TRP A 25 10.68 4.75 11.54
N ILE A 26 10.20 4.89 10.30
CA ILE A 26 10.47 3.90 9.24
C ILE A 26 11.95 4.01 8.85
N ALA A 27 12.70 2.92 9.02
CA ALA A 27 14.10 2.83 8.63
C ALA A 27 14.22 2.69 7.10
N TYR A 28 13.98 3.81 6.40
CA TYR A 28 13.97 3.87 4.95
C TYR A 28 15.39 4.06 4.42
N ASP A 29 15.90 3.06 3.69
CA ASP A 29 17.22 3.07 3.07
C ASP A 29 17.11 2.64 1.58
N GLU A 30 18.23 2.70 0.86
CA GLU A 30 18.29 2.33 -0.56
C GLU A 30 17.84 0.88 -0.82
N GLU A 31 18.07 -0.05 0.13
CA GLU A 31 17.68 -1.44 -0.03
C GLU A 31 16.17 -1.61 0.10
N LEU A 32 15.55 -0.95 1.10
CA LEU A 32 14.10 -0.94 1.26
C LEU A 32 13.41 -0.21 0.10
N GLU A 33 13.99 0.91 -0.36
CA GLU A 33 13.52 1.63 -1.54
C GLU A 33 13.53 0.75 -2.79
N SER A 34 14.66 0.08 -3.06
CA SER A 34 14.79 -0.85 -4.18
C SER A 34 13.79 -2.02 -4.07
N TYR A 35 13.60 -2.56 -2.86
CA TYR A 35 12.61 -3.61 -2.60
C TYR A 35 11.17 -3.15 -2.89
N ALA A 36 10.84 -1.92 -2.51
CA ALA A 36 9.53 -1.33 -2.82
C ALA A 36 9.37 -1.06 -4.33
N HIS A 37 10.41 -0.50 -4.97
CA HIS A 37 10.39 -0.17 -6.40
C HIS A 37 10.31 -1.40 -7.31
N ALA A 38 10.72 -2.57 -6.85
CA ALA A 38 10.50 -3.82 -7.59
C ALA A 38 9.00 -4.12 -7.85
N LEU A 39 8.08 -3.43 -7.16
CA LEU A 39 6.65 -3.48 -7.46
C LEU A 39 6.25 -2.67 -8.70
N HIS A 40 7.04 -1.68 -9.13
CA HIS A 40 6.73 -0.89 -10.33
C HIS A 40 6.60 -1.77 -11.58
N ASP A 41 7.46 -2.80 -11.69
CA ASP A 41 7.45 -3.72 -12.83
C ASP A 41 6.33 -4.79 -12.75
N GLN A 42 5.71 -4.92 -11.57
CA GLN A 42 4.71 -5.96 -11.29
C GLN A 42 3.29 -5.40 -11.25
N THR A 43 3.14 -4.07 -11.16
CA THR A 43 1.84 -3.41 -10.91
C THR A 43 1.62 -2.25 -11.88
N ASP A 44 0.38 -2.05 -12.29
CA ASP A 44 -0.05 -0.93 -13.13
C ASP A 44 -1.18 -0.10 -12.49
N ALA A 45 -1.50 -0.41 -11.25
CA ALA A 45 -2.49 0.32 -10.48
C ALA A 45 -2.09 0.41 -9.01
N VAL A 46 -2.55 1.46 -8.34
CA VAL A 46 -2.35 1.69 -6.91
C VAL A 46 -3.68 1.89 -6.21
N ILE A 47 -3.79 1.44 -4.95
CA ILE A 47 -4.98 1.63 -4.12
C ILE A 47 -4.61 2.43 -2.88
N TRP A 48 -5.43 3.46 -2.58
CA TRP A 48 -5.33 4.28 -1.38
C TRP A 48 -6.68 4.52 -0.73
N GLY A 49 -6.68 4.70 0.58
CA GLY A 49 -7.72 5.45 1.28
C GLY A 49 -7.51 6.96 1.10
N ARG A 50 -8.56 7.76 1.34
CA ARG A 50 -8.55 9.22 1.12
C ARG A 50 -7.32 9.92 1.72
N ARG A 51 -7.03 9.73 3.01
CA ARG A 51 -5.92 10.43 3.68
C ARG A 51 -4.56 10.09 3.06
N THR A 52 -4.34 8.82 2.73
CA THR A 52 -3.10 8.38 2.07
C THR A 52 -3.02 8.98 0.67
N TYR A 53 -4.12 8.97 -0.09
CA TYR A 53 -4.18 9.61 -1.39
C TYR A 53 -3.84 11.11 -1.33
N GLU A 54 -4.45 11.86 -0.40
CA GLU A 54 -4.18 13.29 -0.21
C GLU A 54 -2.71 13.55 0.12
N GLY A 55 -2.12 12.75 1.02
CA GLY A 55 -0.69 12.81 1.37
C GLY A 55 0.22 12.47 0.19
N MET A 56 -0.09 11.41 -0.55
CA MET A 56 0.67 11.01 -1.75
C MET A 56 0.61 12.09 -2.83
N ALA A 57 -0.57 12.65 -3.11
CA ALA A 57 -0.73 13.71 -4.09
C ALA A 57 0.05 14.97 -3.67
N SER A 58 -0.02 15.38 -2.40
CA SER A 58 0.68 16.58 -1.92
C SER A 58 2.19 16.51 -2.04
N TYR A 59 2.78 15.32 -2.00
CA TYR A 59 4.23 15.12 -2.13
C TYR A 59 4.63 14.78 -3.57
N TRP A 60 4.08 13.71 -4.15
CA TRP A 60 4.57 13.16 -5.41
C TRP A 60 4.29 14.04 -6.63
N LEU A 61 3.27 14.89 -6.58
CA LEU A 61 3.03 15.87 -7.64
C LEU A 61 4.05 17.02 -7.66
N THR A 62 4.82 17.22 -6.58
CA THR A 62 5.87 18.23 -6.54
C THR A 62 7.19 17.75 -7.16
N ILE A 63 7.40 16.45 -7.22
CA ILE A 63 8.68 15.82 -7.62
C ILE A 63 9.11 16.19 -9.05
N PRO A 64 8.24 16.19 -10.08
CA PRO A 64 8.66 16.52 -11.44
C PRO A 64 9.24 17.95 -11.59
N GLY A 65 8.79 18.89 -10.75
CA GLY A 65 9.25 20.29 -10.77
C GLY A 65 10.39 20.57 -9.78
N ASN A 66 10.81 19.60 -8.96
CA ASN A 66 11.84 19.80 -7.96
C ASN A 66 13.23 19.37 -8.48
N PRO A 67 14.18 20.31 -8.67
CA PRO A 67 15.52 19.98 -9.16
C PRO A 67 16.32 19.10 -8.19
N GLU A 68 16.03 19.17 -6.89
CA GLU A 68 16.72 18.40 -5.83
C GLU A 68 16.22 16.95 -5.70
N SER A 69 15.17 16.56 -6.44
CA SER A 69 14.63 15.20 -6.40
C SER A 69 15.65 14.18 -6.87
N THR A 70 15.70 13.05 -6.16
CA THR A 70 16.55 11.93 -6.52
C THR A 70 16.07 11.20 -7.78
N PRO A 71 16.92 10.40 -8.45
CA PRO A 71 16.47 9.55 -9.54
C PRO A 71 15.39 8.56 -9.13
N ALA A 72 15.44 8.02 -7.90
CA ALA A 72 14.46 7.08 -7.38
C ALA A 72 13.10 7.76 -7.14
N GLU A 73 13.07 8.96 -6.56
CA GLU A 73 11.85 9.75 -6.42
C GLU A 73 11.22 10.06 -7.79
N ARG A 74 12.02 10.46 -8.76
CA ARG A 74 11.52 10.71 -10.13
C ARG A 74 10.95 9.45 -10.77
N ALA A 75 11.59 8.30 -10.58
CA ALA A 75 11.10 7.03 -11.09
C ALA A 75 9.76 6.66 -10.45
N HIS A 76 9.63 6.80 -9.12
CA HIS A 76 8.37 6.54 -8.42
C HIS A 76 7.26 7.52 -8.83
N ALA A 77 7.56 8.83 -8.92
CA ALA A 77 6.59 9.82 -9.39
C ALA A 77 6.10 9.51 -10.82
N SER A 78 7.02 9.09 -11.72
CA SER A 78 6.67 8.65 -13.07
C SER A 78 5.79 7.39 -13.06
N TYR A 79 6.10 6.42 -12.22
CA TYR A 79 5.25 5.25 -12.02
C TYR A 79 3.85 5.66 -11.56
N LEU A 80 3.72 6.49 -10.52
CA LEU A 80 2.43 6.96 -10.02
C LEU A 80 1.64 7.75 -11.07
N GLN A 81 2.29 8.54 -11.92
CA GLN A 81 1.63 9.26 -13.00
C GLN A 81 0.97 8.30 -14.00
N ASN A 82 1.62 7.19 -14.32
CA ASN A 82 1.16 6.22 -15.31
C ASN A 82 0.19 5.17 -14.74
N ALA A 83 0.37 4.76 -13.47
CA ALA A 83 -0.48 3.78 -12.84
C ALA A 83 -1.93 4.28 -12.67
N THR A 84 -2.89 3.38 -12.70
CA THR A 84 -4.29 3.69 -12.35
C THR A 84 -4.41 3.97 -10.85
N LYS A 85 -4.95 5.14 -10.49
CA LYS A 85 -5.15 5.56 -9.09
C LYS A 85 -6.55 5.15 -8.65
N ILE A 86 -6.64 4.15 -7.79
CA ILE A 86 -7.89 3.68 -7.20
C ILE A 86 -7.98 4.27 -5.79
N VAL A 87 -8.96 5.13 -5.55
CA VAL A 87 -9.18 5.76 -4.24
C VAL A 87 -10.49 5.29 -3.64
N VAL A 88 -10.42 4.73 -2.45
CA VAL A 88 -11.62 4.31 -1.70
C VAL A 88 -12.00 5.41 -0.72
N SER A 89 -13.13 6.07 -0.98
CA SER A 89 -13.60 7.18 -0.13
C SER A 89 -15.09 7.47 -0.35
N ARG A 90 -15.83 7.59 0.76
CA ARG A 90 -17.23 8.05 0.75
C ARG A 90 -17.37 9.56 0.70
N THR A 91 -16.30 10.31 1.01
CA THR A 91 -16.35 11.76 1.23
C THR A 91 -15.69 12.57 0.12
N LEU A 92 -14.90 11.96 -0.75
CA LEU A 92 -14.38 12.62 -1.94
C LEU A 92 -15.46 12.67 -3.02
N ASP A 93 -15.49 13.79 -3.75
CA ASP A 93 -16.35 13.93 -4.94
C ASP A 93 -15.64 13.43 -6.20
N ARG A 94 -14.34 13.63 -6.28
CA ARG A 94 -13.50 13.18 -7.39
C ARG A 94 -12.07 12.87 -6.92
N VAL A 95 -11.37 12.10 -7.73
CA VAL A 95 -9.91 11.93 -7.65
C VAL A 95 -9.29 12.83 -8.71
N ASP A 96 -8.37 13.67 -8.29
CA ASP A 96 -7.64 14.58 -9.18
C ASP A 96 -6.12 14.36 -8.99
N TRP A 97 -5.46 13.87 -10.01
CA TRP A 97 -4.01 13.63 -10.02
C TRP A 97 -3.42 14.38 -11.20
N ASP A 98 -3.28 15.72 -11.05
CA ASP A 98 -2.76 16.62 -12.09
C ASP A 98 -3.47 16.43 -13.46
N GLY A 99 -4.80 16.35 -13.44
CA GLY A 99 -5.61 16.16 -14.64
C GLY A 99 -5.56 14.75 -15.26
N ALA A 100 -4.90 13.78 -14.60
CA ALA A 100 -4.81 12.40 -15.10
C ALA A 100 -6.20 11.76 -15.25
N GLN A 101 -6.42 11.03 -16.35
CA GLN A 101 -7.67 10.34 -16.63
C GLN A 101 -7.73 8.91 -16.07
N ASN A 102 -6.58 8.35 -15.66
CA ASN A 102 -6.47 7.01 -15.08
C ASN A 102 -6.75 7.02 -13.57
N THR A 103 -7.93 7.50 -13.18
CA THR A 103 -8.38 7.59 -11.79
C THR A 103 -9.71 6.90 -11.60
N VAL A 104 -9.89 6.21 -10.48
CA VAL A 104 -11.11 5.50 -10.08
C VAL A 104 -11.45 5.88 -8.65
N LEU A 105 -12.68 6.36 -8.42
CA LEU A 105 -13.20 6.61 -7.08
C LEU A 105 -14.24 5.55 -6.72
N ILE A 106 -13.97 4.79 -5.66
CA ILE A 106 -14.88 3.79 -5.10
C ILE A 106 -15.52 4.37 -3.85
N LYS A 107 -16.83 4.60 -3.87
CA LYS A 107 -17.57 5.13 -2.71
C LYS A 107 -18.24 4.02 -1.89
N ASP A 108 -18.78 3.02 -2.56
CA ASP A 108 -19.55 1.92 -1.99
C ASP A 108 -19.21 0.60 -2.68
N HIS A 109 -19.76 -0.53 -2.21
CA HIS A 109 -19.61 -1.85 -2.82
C HIS A 109 -18.15 -2.26 -3.08
N ILE A 110 -17.25 -1.94 -2.12
CA ILE A 110 -15.79 -2.09 -2.27
C ILE A 110 -15.40 -3.48 -2.78
N ALA A 111 -16.03 -4.54 -2.26
CA ALA A 111 -15.69 -5.91 -2.66
C ALA A 111 -16.00 -6.17 -4.13
N ASP A 112 -17.17 -5.75 -4.61
CA ASP A 112 -17.61 -5.97 -5.97
C ASP A 112 -16.76 -5.17 -6.95
N GLU A 113 -16.51 -3.88 -6.65
CA GLU A 113 -15.69 -3.00 -7.48
C GLU A 113 -14.23 -3.49 -7.57
N ILE A 114 -13.62 -3.87 -6.46
CA ILE A 114 -12.25 -4.40 -6.48
C ILE A 114 -12.18 -5.75 -7.21
N ASN A 115 -13.14 -6.65 -7.01
CA ASN A 115 -13.20 -7.91 -7.72
C ASN A 115 -13.44 -7.69 -9.23
N HIS A 116 -14.24 -6.71 -9.61
CA HIS A 116 -14.42 -6.31 -11.01
C HIS A 116 -13.09 -5.84 -11.62
N ILE A 117 -12.35 -4.95 -10.93
CA ILE A 117 -11.04 -4.46 -11.38
C ILE A 117 -10.02 -5.60 -11.49
N LYS A 118 -10.03 -6.54 -10.54
CA LYS A 118 -9.14 -7.72 -10.57
C LYS A 118 -9.37 -8.62 -11.79
N GLN A 119 -10.55 -8.61 -12.38
CA GLN A 119 -10.90 -9.40 -13.58
C GLN A 119 -10.50 -8.70 -14.89
N GLN A 120 -10.23 -7.41 -14.86
CA GLN A 120 -9.80 -6.66 -16.05
C GLN A 120 -8.38 -7.06 -16.49
N PRO A 121 -8.03 -6.87 -17.76
CA PRO A 121 -6.64 -7.01 -18.23
C PRO A 121 -5.73 -6.02 -17.49
N GLY A 122 -4.48 -6.42 -17.23
CA GLY A 122 -3.49 -5.58 -16.59
C GLY A 122 -2.57 -6.39 -15.67
N GLN A 123 -1.66 -5.68 -15.02
CA GLN A 123 -0.74 -6.21 -14.02
C GLN A 123 -1.40 -6.23 -12.64
N ASP A 124 -0.66 -6.63 -11.59
CA ASP A 124 -1.14 -6.62 -10.22
C ASP A 124 -1.42 -5.20 -9.72
N ILE A 125 -2.05 -5.07 -8.59
CA ILE A 125 -2.50 -3.81 -7.98
C ILE A 125 -1.73 -3.61 -6.68
N TRP A 126 -1.02 -2.50 -6.55
CA TRP A 126 -0.28 -2.17 -5.33
C TRP A 126 -1.17 -1.44 -4.33
N PHE A 127 -1.44 -2.06 -3.21
CA PHE A 127 -2.13 -1.43 -2.08
C PHE A 127 -1.10 -0.74 -1.16
N LEU A 128 -1.16 0.57 -1.08
CA LEU A 128 -0.22 1.43 -0.34
C LEU A 128 -0.79 2.02 0.96
N GLY A 129 -1.93 1.51 1.42
CA GLY A 129 -2.55 2.01 2.67
C GLY A 129 -3.84 2.80 2.38
N SER A 130 -4.55 3.23 3.35
CA SER A 130 -4.26 3.41 4.79
C SER A 130 -4.46 2.13 5.62
N PRO A 131 -4.00 2.12 6.90
CA PRO A 131 -4.24 0.98 7.82
C PRO A 131 -5.72 0.62 7.96
N THR A 132 -6.58 1.62 8.08
CA THR A 132 -8.04 1.41 8.19
C THR A 132 -8.62 0.75 6.93
N LEU A 133 -8.13 1.15 5.74
CA LEU A 133 -8.54 0.51 4.50
C LEU A 133 -7.98 -0.92 4.41
N ALA A 134 -6.75 -1.16 4.89
CA ALA A 134 -6.17 -2.50 4.95
C ALA A 134 -7.03 -3.44 5.81
N GLN A 135 -7.51 -2.98 6.96
CA GLN A 135 -8.43 -3.75 7.81
C GLN A 135 -9.73 -4.11 7.06
N THR A 136 -10.31 -3.15 6.33
CA THR A 136 -11.48 -3.41 5.47
C THR A 136 -11.18 -4.46 4.41
N PHE A 137 -10.04 -4.36 3.73
CA PHE A 137 -9.63 -5.32 2.72
C PHE A 137 -9.35 -6.72 3.30
N MET A 138 -8.79 -6.80 4.51
CA MET A 138 -8.63 -8.07 5.23
C MET A 138 -9.98 -8.72 5.57
N GLN A 139 -10.94 -7.94 6.05
CA GLN A 139 -12.29 -8.43 6.36
C GLN A 139 -13.04 -8.93 5.13
N LEU A 140 -12.84 -8.27 3.97
CA LEU A 140 -13.48 -8.59 2.69
C LEU A 140 -12.68 -9.63 1.87
N ASP A 141 -11.56 -10.16 2.39
CA ASP A 141 -10.68 -11.12 1.71
C ASP A 141 -10.16 -10.65 0.35
N LEU A 142 -9.83 -9.36 0.24
CA LEU A 142 -9.42 -8.72 -1.01
C LEU A 142 -7.90 -8.73 -1.24
N ILE A 143 -7.09 -8.94 -0.20
CA ILE A 143 -5.63 -8.97 -0.29
C ILE A 143 -5.17 -10.36 -0.71
N ASP A 144 -4.36 -10.43 -1.75
CA ASP A 144 -3.82 -11.68 -2.30
C ASP A 144 -2.36 -11.92 -1.88
N GLU A 145 -1.61 -10.86 -1.58
CA GLU A 145 -0.24 -10.94 -1.06
C GLU A 145 -0.02 -9.84 -0.03
N TYR A 146 0.56 -10.21 1.10
CA TYR A 146 1.02 -9.29 2.15
C TYR A 146 2.52 -9.14 2.06
N ARG A 147 3.02 -7.91 1.91
CA ARG A 147 4.43 -7.53 2.08
C ARG A 147 4.53 -6.66 3.33
N ILE A 148 4.97 -7.27 4.41
CA ILE A 148 5.05 -6.62 5.71
C ILE A 148 6.51 -6.32 6.03
N ASN A 149 6.85 -5.06 6.15
CA ASN A 149 8.17 -4.59 6.54
C ASN A 149 8.18 -4.28 8.04
N ILE A 150 8.72 -5.20 8.84
CA ILE A 150 8.88 -5.02 10.29
C ILE A 150 10.12 -4.17 10.53
N ASN A 151 9.92 -2.97 11.06
CA ASN A 151 11.01 -2.04 11.38
C ASN A 151 11.56 -2.32 12.79
N PRO A 152 12.87 -2.09 13.02
CA PRO A 152 13.53 -2.33 14.30
C PRO A 152 13.21 -1.24 15.34
N THR A 153 11.94 -0.89 15.49
CA THR A 153 11.45 0.18 16.34
C THR A 153 10.24 -0.28 17.13
N VAL A 154 10.16 0.09 18.41
CA VAL A 154 8.97 -0.06 19.26
C VAL A 154 8.37 1.33 19.47
N LEU A 155 7.12 1.53 19.11
CA LEU A 155 6.42 2.81 19.25
C LEU A 155 5.65 2.92 20.56
N GLY A 156 5.14 1.82 21.10
CA GLY A 156 4.36 1.78 22.35
C GLY A 156 2.93 2.33 22.21
N GLN A 157 2.73 3.36 21.40
CA GLN A 157 1.43 3.96 21.11
C GLN A 157 1.29 4.29 19.63
N GLY A 158 0.09 4.13 19.06
CA GLY A 158 -0.16 4.41 17.66
C GLY A 158 -1.31 3.60 17.08
N LYS A 159 -1.31 3.41 15.76
CA LYS A 159 -2.38 2.71 15.03
C LYS A 159 -1.99 1.27 14.71
N PRO A 160 -2.56 0.26 15.41
CA PRO A 160 -2.26 -1.13 15.12
C PRO A 160 -2.88 -1.56 13.78
N LEU A 161 -2.10 -2.32 12.97
CA LEU A 161 -2.56 -2.80 11.67
C LEU A 161 -3.77 -3.72 11.78
N PHE A 162 -3.74 -4.64 12.74
CA PHE A 162 -4.74 -5.71 12.85
C PHE A 162 -5.88 -5.39 13.84
N ALA A 163 -5.97 -4.15 14.33
CA ALA A 163 -7.11 -3.74 15.15
C ALA A 163 -8.41 -3.84 14.34
N GLY A 164 -9.45 -4.41 14.95
CA GLY A 164 -10.76 -4.55 14.29
C GLY A 164 -10.84 -5.70 13.27
N VAL A 165 -9.79 -6.47 13.06
CA VAL A 165 -9.88 -7.73 12.32
C VAL A 165 -10.54 -8.77 13.22
N THR A 166 -11.76 -9.18 12.86
CA THR A 166 -12.63 -10.04 13.70
C THR A 166 -12.53 -11.52 13.36
N ARG A 167 -11.89 -11.88 12.25
CA ARG A 167 -11.67 -13.27 11.85
C ARG A 167 -10.20 -13.62 11.85
N SER A 168 -9.85 -14.83 12.25
CA SER A 168 -8.52 -15.39 12.00
C SER A 168 -8.47 -16.02 10.60
N PHE A 169 -7.34 -15.84 9.92
CA PHE A 169 -7.05 -16.52 8.66
C PHE A 169 -5.57 -16.89 8.62
N PRO A 170 -5.23 -18.11 8.19
CA PRO A 170 -3.83 -18.52 8.10
C PRO A 170 -3.14 -17.86 6.92
N LEU A 171 -1.85 -17.61 7.11
CA LEU A 171 -0.96 -17.08 6.08
C LEU A 171 0.16 -18.09 5.82
N LYS A 172 0.51 -18.30 4.56
CA LYS A 172 1.66 -19.08 4.15
C LYS A 172 2.82 -18.14 3.87
N LEU A 173 3.95 -18.34 4.55
CA LEU A 173 5.18 -17.59 4.31
C LEU A 173 5.73 -17.94 2.92
N LEU A 174 6.00 -16.91 2.13
CA LEU A 174 6.66 -17.00 0.81
C LEU A 174 8.13 -16.61 0.91
N GLU A 175 8.44 -15.57 1.70
CA GLU A 175 9.78 -15.03 1.84
C GLU A 175 9.96 -14.32 3.18
N ALA A 176 11.16 -14.43 3.76
CA ALA A 176 11.61 -13.61 4.87
C ALA A 176 13.02 -13.13 4.56
N ARG A 177 13.23 -11.81 4.52
CA ARG A 177 14.50 -11.18 4.17
C ARG A 177 14.85 -10.10 5.20
N SER A 178 16.05 -10.15 5.76
CA SER A 178 16.60 -9.05 6.55
C SER A 178 17.30 -8.06 5.63
N LEU A 179 17.06 -6.76 5.84
CA LEU A 179 17.69 -5.66 5.14
C LEU A 179 18.79 -5.04 6.01
N ALA A 180 19.70 -4.29 5.38
CA ALA A 180 20.82 -3.66 6.08
C ALA A 180 20.39 -2.66 7.17
N SER A 181 19.25 -1.99 6.99
CA SER A 181 18.60 -1.12 7.98
C SER A 181 18.08 -1.84 9.23
N GLY A 182 18.12 -3.18 9.26
CA GLY A 182 17.51 -3.99 10.32
C GLY A 182 16.02 -4.27 10.09
N VAL A 183 15.43 -3.77 9.00
CA VAL A 183 14.07 -4.11 8.60
C VAL A 183 14.01 -5.59 8.21
N VAL A 184 12.95 -6.29 8.64
CA VAL A 184 12.64 -7.64 8.18
C VAL A 184 11.46 -7.56 7.21
N ALA A 185 11.71 -7.78 5.93
CA ALA A 185 10.70 -7.84 4.89
C ALA A 185 10.11 -9.26 4.81
N LEU A 186 8.82 -9.37 5.02
CA LEU A 186 8.06 -10.61 5.02
C LEU A 186 7.06 -10.61 3.87
N ARG A 187 6.97 -11.74 3.15
CA ARG A 187 5.94 -11.95 2.14
C ARG A 187 5.08 -13.14 2.53
N TYR A 188 3.78 -12.93 2.52
CA TYR A 188 2.79 -13.96 2.81
C TYR A 188 1.67 -13.99 1.77
N GLU A 189 1.09 -15.15 1.54
CA GLU A 189 -0.19 -15.32 0.86
C GLU A 189 -1.25 -15.84 1.84
N PRO A 190 -2.51 -15.38 1.76
CA PRO A 190 -3.58 -15.95 2.57
C PRO A 190 -3.89 -17.38 2.10
N VAL A 191 -4.03 -18.30 3.06
CA VAL A 191 -4.50 -19.65 2.77
C VAL A 191 -6.02 -19.60 2.70
N ARG A 192 -6.54 -19.66 1.47
CA ARG A 192 -7.97 -19.74 1.23
C ARG A 192 -8.41 -21.20 1.16
N ALA A 193 -9.58 -21.53 1.75
CA ALA A 193 -10.15 -22.85 1.54
C ALA A 193 -10.39 -23.08 0.04
N ALA A 194 -10.04 -24.27 -0.44
CA ALA A 194 -10.41 -24.66 -1.79
C ALA A 194 -11.95 -24.60 -1.91
N GLY A 195 -12.46 -23.75 -2.79
CA GLY A 195 -13.89 -23.64 -3.07
C GLY A 195 -14.43 -24.86 -3.81
#